data_ddcf92d54110d5c777fed2f889c0815a
#
_entry.id   ddcf92d54110d5c777fed2f889c0815a
#
_cell.length_a   1.000
_cell.length_b   1.000
_cell.length_c   1.000
_cell.angle_alpha   90.00
_cell.angle_beta   90.00
_cell.angle_gamma   90.00
#
_symmetry.space_group_name_H-M   'P 1'
#
loop_
_entity.id
_entity.type
_entity.pdbx_description
1 polymer ?
#
loop_
_entity_poly.entity_id
_entity_poly.type
_entity_poly.pdbx_seq_one_letter_code
_entity_poly.pdbx_strand_id
1 'polypeptide(L)'
;MSTRSRIGILLPDDSILSVYHHWDGYPEWLGMTLEEHFNTYEKASELIDGGNMGCCYSDNEYNDETGEYEKIEPRATYYGGKEEAPILSKNFDEFTRIDCWQEYSYVFVKDRWVAYSINQKFDKDYNNITKVIVKEVEIPKKQTVE
;
A
#
# COMPACT_ATOMS: atom_id res chain seq x y z
N MET A 1 -11.94 11.59 4.52
CA MET A 1 -10.90 11.71 3.48
C MET A 1 -10.08 10.44 3.42
N SER A 2 -9.81 9.98 2.23
CA SER A 2 -8.97 8.81 2.04
C SER A 2 -7.49 9.15 2.21
N THR A 3 -6.73 8.26 2.84
CA THR A 3 -5.27 8.32 2.85
C THR A 3 -4.77 7.36 1.77
N ARG A 4 -4.34 7.92 0.64
CA ARG A 4 -3.96 7.15 -0.53
C ARG A 4 -2.55 6.61 -0.41
N SER A 5 -2.35 5.40 -0.90
CA SER A 5 -1.04 4.74 -0.82
C SER A 5 -0.79 3.83 -2.03
N ARG A 6 0.45 3.38 -2.16
CA ARG A 6 0.81 2.32 -3.10
C ARG A 6 1.48 1.19 -2.35
N ILE A 7 1.23 -0.01 -2.82
CA ILE A 7 1.81 -1.23 -2.24
C ILE A 7 2.64 -1.88 -3.35
N GLY A 8 3.92 -2.05 -3.11
CA GLY A 8 4.85 -2.59 -4.10
C GLY A 8 5.70 -3.74 -3.59
N ILE A 9 6.30 -4.45 -4.51
CA ILE A 9 7.26 -5.50 -4.23
C ILE A 9 8.51 -5.27 -5.07
N LEU A 10 9.68 -5.32 -4.43
CA LEU A 10 10.96 -5.18 -5.10
C LEU A 10 11.30 -6.49 -5.79
N LEU A 11 11.53 -6.43 -7.10
CA LEU A 11 11.89 -7.59 -7.91
C LEU A 11 13.41 -7.74 -7.99
N PRO A 12 13.93 -8.92 -8.40
CA PRO A 12 15.39 -9.16 -8.42
C PRO A 12 16.21 -8.18 -9.25
N ASP A 13 15.61 -7.51 -10.25
CA ASP A 13 16.29 -6.53 -11.10
C ASP A 13 16.16 -5.09 -10.58
N ASP A 14 15.73 -4.92 -9.33
CA ASP A 14 15.48 -3.64 -8.67
C ASP A 14 14.28 -2.85 -9.22
N SER A 15 13.48 -3.44 -10.09
CA SER A 15 12.20 -2.87 -10.48
C SER A 15 11.18 -3.10 -9.37
N ILE A 16 10.09 -2.32 -9.40
CA ILE A 16 9.02 -2.41 -8.41
C ILE A 16 7.69 -2.60 -9.12
N LEU A 17 7.01 -3.69 -8.79
CA LEU A 17 5.64 -3.93 -9.23
C LEU A 17 4.71 -3.43 -8.14
N SER A 18 3.77 -2.54 -8.46
CA SER A 18 2.95 -1.91 -7.43
C SER A 18 1.50 -1.71 -7.85
N VAL A 19 0.66 -1.56 -6.83
CA VAL A 19 -0.77 -1.31 -6.98
C VAL A 19 -1.19 -0.12 -6.12
N TYR A 20 -2.31 0.49 -6.48
CA TYR A 20 -2.92 1.58 -5.74
C TYR A 20 -3.81 1.03 -4.61
N HIS A 21 -3.81 1.72 -3.47
CA HIS A 21 -4.66 1.41 -2.31
C HIS A 21 -5.33 2.71 -1.86
N HIS A 22 -6.65 2.70 -1.72
CA HIS A 22 -7.42 3.94 -1.56
C HIS A 22 -7.68 4.36 -0.10
N TRP A 23 -8.15 3.45 0.75
CA TRP A 23 -8.61 3.78 2.09
C TRP A 23 -7.62 3.42 3.19
N ASP A 24 -7.41 4.39 4.13
CA ASP A 24 -6.63 4.14 5.36
C ASP A 24 -5.22 3.61 5.10
N GLY A 25 -4.50 4.25 4.16
CA GLY A 25 -3.17 3.82 3.75
C GLY A 25 -2.02 4.25 4.67
N TYR A 26 -2.30 4.74 5.87
CA TYR A 26 -1.26 5.18 6.80
C TYR A 26 -0.64 4.00 7.57
N PRO A 27 0.59 4.19 8.11
CA PRO A 27 1.34 3.07 8.72
C PRO A 27 0.63 2.39 9.89
N GLU A 28 -0.14 3.13 10.68
CA GLU A 28 -0.86 2.63 11.86
C GLU A 28 -1.99 1.67 11.48
N TRP A 29 -2.39 1.66 10.21
CA TRP A 29 -3.45 0.78 9.72
C TRP A 29 -2.93 -0.16 8.64
N LEU A 30 -2.70 0.35 7.42
CA LEU A 30 -2.24 -0.50 6.31
C LEU A 30 -0.87 -1.13 6.59
N GLY A 31 0.06 -0.34 7.11
CA GLY A 31 1.41 -0.85 7.41
C GLY A 31 1.36 -2.03 8.36
N MET A 32 0.60 -1.93 9.44
CA MET A 32 0.45 -3.02 10.40
C MET A 32 -0.23 -4.23 9.78
N THR A 33 -1.24 -4.01 8.95
CA THR A 33 -1.94 -5.09 8.25
C THR A 33 -0.98 -5.87 7.34
N LEU A 34 -0.16 -5.16 6.58
CA LEU A 34 0.82 -5.78 5.70
C LEU A 34 1.84 -6.60 6.49
N GLU A 35 2.37 -6.07 7.58
CA GLU A 35 3.35 -6.78 8.40
C GLU A 35 2.78 -8.01 9.10
N GLU A 36 1.54 -7.94 9.55
CA GLU A 36 0.92 -9.05 10.27
C GLU A 36 0.43 -10.17 9.35
N HIS A 37 -0.11 -9.83 8.19
CA HIS A 37 -0.87 -10.79 7.37
C HIS A 37 -0.30 -11.05 5.98
N PHE A 38 0.63 -10.23 5.51
CA PHE A 38 1.17 -10.32 4.15
C PHE A 38 2.69 -10.25 4.13
N ASN A 39 3.33 -10.84 5.13
CA ASN A 39 4.75 -10.67 5.41
C ASN A 39 5.67 -11.73 4.79
N THR A 40 5.25 -12.38 3.73
CA THR A 40 6.08 -13.28 2.93
C THR A 40 6.05 -12.84 1.48
N TYR A 41 7.07 -13.24 0.71
CA TYR A 41 7.11 -12.93 -0.73
C TYR A 41 5.86 -13.44 -1.44
N GLU A 42 5.44 -14.66 -1.13
CA GLU A 42 4.24 -15.26 -1.74
C GLU A 42 2.98 -14.45 -1.43
N LYS A 43 2.77 -14.10 -0.17
CA LYS A 43 1.59 -13.34 0.25
C LYS A 43 1.60 -11.93 -0.31
N ALA A 44 2.75 -11.27 -0.33
CA ALA A 44 2.89 -9.95 -0.92
C ALA A 44 2.62 -9.98 -2.42
N SER A 45 3.17 -10.98 -3.12
CA SER A 45 2.94 -11.16 -4.57
C SER A 45 1.47 -11.40 -4.88
N GLU A 46 0.81 -12.27 -4.15
CA GLU A 46 -0.62 -12.56 -4.33
C GLU A 46 -1.47 -11.31 -4.11
N LEU A 47 -1.14 -10.54 -3.08
CA LEU A 47 -1.87 -9.30 -2.79
C LEU A 47 -1.77 -8.31 -3.96
N ILE A 48 -0.57 -8.14 -4.49
CA ILE A 48 -0.30 -7.21 -5.59
C ILE A 48 -0.89 -7.70 -6.91
N ASP A 49 -0.87 -8.99 -7.16
CA ASP A 49 -1.39 -9.58 -8.39
C ASP A 49 -2.87 -9.28 -8.63
N GLY A 50 -3.62 -9.02 -7.57
CA GLY A 50 -5.02 -8.66 -7.69
C GLY A 50 -5.28 -7.28 -8.30
N GLY A 51 -4.27 -6.44 -8.36
CA GLY A 51 -4.39 -5.09 -8.92
C GLY A 51 -4.75 -4.03 -7.88
N ASN A 52 -5.20 -2.89 -8.37
CA ASN A 52 -5.58 -1.77 -7.51
C ASN A 52 -6.75 -2.14 -6.61
N MET A 53 -6.72 -1.64 -5.38
CA MET A 53 -7.69 -2.03 -4.36
C MET A 53 -8.25 -0.82 -3.62
N GLY A 54 -9.48 -0.97 -3.12
CA GLY A 54 -10.08 0.05 -2.27
C GLY A 54 -9.55 -0.04 -0.86
N CYS A 55 -9.51 -1.25 -0.31
CA CYS A 55 -9.07 -1.47 1.06
C CYS A 55 -8.42 -2.84 1.22
N CYS A 56 -7.44 -2.92 2.12
CA CYS A 56 -6.82 -4.17 2.53
C CYS A 56 -7.19 -4.40 3.99
N TYR A 57 -7.97 -5.43 4.24
CA TYR A 57 -8.45 -5.75 5.59
C TYR A 57 -7.51 -6.70 6.31
N SER A 58 -7.38 -6.47 7.61
CA SER A 58 -6.70 -7.39 8.51
C SER A 58 -7.63 -8.58 8.82
N ASP A 59 -7.64 -9.04 10.06
CA ASP A 59 -8.45 -10.19 10.47
C ASP A 59 -9.80 -9.81 11.06
N ASN A 60 -10.25 -8.57 10.87
CA ASN A 60 -11.54 -8.13 11.37
C ASN A 60 -12.19 -7.08 10.47
N GLU A 61 -13.49 -7.03 10.51
CA GLU A 61 -14.30 -6.09 9.75
C GLU A 61 -15.46 -5.62 10.63
N TYR A 62 -15.74 -4.32 10.58
CA TYR A 62 -16.86 -3.74 11.33
C TYR A 62 -18.19 -4.07 10.67
N ASN A 63 -19.12 -4.61 11.45
CA ASN A 63 -20.47 -4.91 10.98
C ASN A 63 -21.43 -3.80 11.43
N ASP A 64 -21.93 -3.03 10.47
CA ASP A 64 -22.82 -1.90 10.73
C ASP A 64 -24.17 -2.33 11.34
N GLU A 65 -24.61 -3.54 11.03
CA GLU A 65 -25.89 -4.06 11.54
C GLU A 65 -25.83 -4.42 13.02
N THR A 66 -24.72 -4.99 13.46
CA THR A 66 -24.53 -5.40 14.86
C THR A 66 -23.80 -4.39 15.71
N GLY A 67 -23.06 -3.46 15.09
CA GLY A 67 -22.21 -2.51 15.79
C GLY A 67 -20.95 -3.13 16.37
N GLU A 68 -20.58 -4.33 15.93
CA GLU A 68 -19.41 -5.06 16.43
C GLU A 68 -18.46 -5.44 15.31
N TYR A 69 -17.19 -5.69 15.70
CA TYR A 69 -16.21 -6.23 14.77
C TYR A 69 -16.31 -7.74 14.69
N GLU A 70 -16.28 -8.25 13.47
CA GLU A 70 -16.32 -9.69 13.21
C GLU A 70 -14.95 -10.14 12.69
N LYS A 71 -14.57 -11.36 13.06
CA LYS A 71 -13.33 -11.96 12.59
C LYS A 71 -13.50 -12.42 11.14
N ILE A 72 -12.54 -12.04 10.29
CA ILE A 72 -12.53 -12.43 8.87
C ILE A 72 -11.13 -12.93 8.49
N GLU A 73 -11.02 -13.58 7.33
CA GLU A 73 -9.73 -13.85 6.74
C GLU A 73 -9.17 -12.56 6.16
N PRO A 74 -7.86 -12.26 6.35
CA PRO A 74 -7.25 -11.07 5.74
C PRO A 74 -7.44 -11.08 4.22
N ARG A 75 -7.90 -9.95 3.69
CA ARG A 75 -8.21 -9.85 2.26
C ARG A 75 -8.18 -8.42 1.76
N ALA A 76 -8.10 -8.29 0.45
CA ALA A 76 -8.22 -6.99 -0.22
C ALA A 76 -9.54 -6.94 -1.01
N THR A 77 -10.10 -5.74 -1.11
CA THR A 77 -11.24 -5.48 -1.99
C THR A 77 -10.73 -4.83 -3.26
N TYR A 78 -10.60 -5.63 -4.31
CA TYR A 78 -10.05 -5.18 -5.59
C TYR A 78 -11.12 -4.52 -6.45
N TYR A 79 -10.70 -3.51 -7.24
CA TYR A 79 -11.59 -2.88 -8.21
C TYR A 79 -11.86 -3.79 -9.41
N GLY A 80 -10.86 -4.57 -9.80
CA GLY A 80 -10.99 -5.50 -10.93
C GLY A 80 -10.88 -4.81 -12.30
N GLY A 81 -10.53 -5.57 -13.32
CA GLY A 81 -10.42 -5.08 -14.68
C GLY A 81 -9.00 -4.78 -15.12
N LYS A 82 -8.81 -4.69 -16.44
CA LYS A 82 -7.49 -4.49 -17.04
C LYS A 82 -6.85 -3.16 -16.67
N GLU A 83 -7.68 -2.13 -16.47
CA GLU A 83 -7.21 -0.78 -16.13
C GLU A 83 -6.66 -0.71 -14.72
N GLU A 84 -6.99 -1.69 -13.90
CA GLU A 84 -6.58 -1.75 -12.49
C GLU A 84 -5.38 -2.67 -12.26
N ALA A 85 -4.71 -3.08 -13.33
CA ALA A 85 -3.56 -3.98 -13.25
C ALA A 85 -2.36 -3.32 -12.56
N PRO A 86 -1.46 -4.12 -11.94
CA PRO A 86 -0.24 -3.58 -11.34
C PRO A 86 0.62 -2.83 -12.34
N ILE A 87 1.34 -1.84 -11.85
CA ILE A 87 2.28 -1.02 -12.66
C ILE A 87 3.71 -1.45 -12.32
N LEU A 88 4.49 -1.71 -13.37
CA LEU A 88 5.91 -2.00 -13.22
C LEU A 88 6.73 -0.71 -13.38
N SER A 89 7.47 -0.35 -12.33
CA SER A 89 8.39 0.79 -12.33
C SER A 89 9.83 0.27 -12.43
N LYS A 90 10.67 0.93 -13.22
CA LYS A 90 12.06 0.48 -13.43
C LYS A 90 12.91 0.55 -12.17
N ASN A 91 12.61 1.52 -11.31
CA ASN A 91 13.37 1.78 -10.09
C ASN A 91 12.51 2.51 -9.06
N PHE A 92 13.08 2.75 -7.91
CA PHE A 92 12.37 3.39 -6.80
C PHE A 92 11.95 4.83 -7.14
N ASP A 93 12.79 5.59 -7.84
CA ASP A 93 12.46 6.97 -8.21
C ASP A 93 11.20 7.02 -9.08
N GLU A 94 11.14 6.18 -10.10
CA GLU A 94 9.97 6.09 -10.98
C GLU A 94 8.73 5.67 -10.21
N PHE A 95 8.86 4.72 -9.28
CA PHE A 95 7.79 4.27 -8.41
C PHE A 95 7.20 5.43 -7.59
N THR A 96 8.05 6.27 -6.99
CA THR A 96 7.59 7.40 -6.16
C THR A 96 6.95 8.51 -6.97
N ARG A 97 7.14 8.51 -8.30
CA ARG A 97 6.59 9.53 -9.20
C ARG A 97 5.31 9.09 -9.90
N ILE A 98 4.77 7.93 -9.57
CA ILE A 98 3.47 7.52 -10.11
C ILE A 98 2.41 8.52 -9.64
N ASP A 99 1.71 9.13 -10.61
CA ASP A 99 0.71 10.18 -10.34
C ASP A 99 -0.59 9.57 -9.83
N CYS A 100 -0.68 9.36 -8.54
CA CYS A 100 -1.87 8.81 -7.89
C CYS A 100 -2.16 9.48 -6.55
N TRP A 101 -1.52 10.61 -6.27
CA TRP A 101 -1.69 11.34 -5.01
C TRP A 101 -1.35 10.51 -3.76
N GLN A 102 -0.42 9.58 -3.89
CA GLN A 102 0.00 8.74 -2.78
C GLN A 102 0.64 9.56 -1.66
N GLU A 103 0.23 9.31 -0.44
CA GLU A 103 0.78 9.94 0.76
C GLU A 103 1.77 9.01 1.45
N TYR A 104 1.58 7.71 1.28
CA TYR A 104 2.45 6.66 1.80
C TYR A 104 2.68 5.61 0.73
N SER A 105 3.84 4.97 0.80
CA SER A 105 4.15 3.82 -0.04
C SER A 105 4.79 2.72 0.78
N TYR A 106 4.48 1.49 0.41
CA TYR A 106 5.00 0.30 1.08
C TYR A 106 5.66 -0.58 0.05
N VAL A 107 6.89 -1.00 0.32
CA VAL A 107 7.62 -1.90 -0.59
C VAL A 107 8.08 -3.11 0.18
N PHE A 108 7.73 -4.30 -0.31
CA PHE A 108 8.24 -5.54 0.25
C PHE A 108 9.64 -5.76 -0.31
N VAL A 109 10.65 -5.66 0.56
CA VAL A 109 12.06 -5.75 0.20
C VAL A 109 12.63 -7.02 0.82
N LYS A 110 12.92 -8.01 -0.01
CA LYS A 110 13.47 -9.31 0.38
C LYS A 110 12.54 -10.11 1.31
N ASP A 111 12.46 -9.73 2.58
CA ASP A 111 11.68 -10.46 3.58
C ASP A 111 10.90 -9.55 4.52
N ARG A 112 10.83 -8.24 4.22
CA ARG A 112 10.15 -7.30 5.10
C ARG A 112 9.51 -6.16 4.33
N TRP A 113 8.51 -5.52 4.95
CA TRP A 113 7.90 -4.30 4.44
C TRP A 113 8.68 -3.07 4.91
N VAL A 114 8.90 -2.15 3.98
CA VAL A 114 9.47 -0.83 4.28
C VAL A 114 8.45 0.21 3.91
N ALA A 115 8.18 1.15 4.82
CA ALA A 115 7.19 2.20 4.61
C ALA A 115 7.86 3.55 4.37
N TYR A 116 7.23 4.34 3.50
CA TYR A 116 7.71 5.68 3.16
C TYR A 116 6.57 6.67 3.19
N SER A 117 6.85 7.89 3.66
CA SER A 117 5.94 9.01 3.42
C SER A 117 6.35 9.64 2.08
N ILE A 118 5.37 9.98 1.27
CA ILE A 118 5.57 10.49 -0.09
C ILE A 118 4.88 11.85 -0.18
N ASN A 119 5.63 12.87 -0.60
CA ASN A 119 5.07 14.19 -0.83
C ASN A 119 5.39 14.59 -2.26
N GLN A 120 4.40 14.47 -3.14
CA GLN A 120 4.51 14.81 -4.55
C GLN A 120 4.18 16.29 -4.74
N LYS A 121 5.10 17.05 -5.31
CA LYS A 121 4.91 18.45 -5.65
C LYS A 121 4.56 18.58 -7.12
N PHE A 122 3.58 19.39 -7.43
CA PHE A 122 3.05 19.55 -8.77
C PHE A 122 3.35 20.93 -9.32
N ASP A 123 3.29 21.08 -10.64
CA ASP A 123 3.35 22.38 -11.29
C ASP A 123 2.07 23.18 -11.02
N LYS A 124 1.99 24.42 -11.54
CA LYS A 124 0.85 25.32 -11.30
C LYS A 124 -0.49 24.74 -11.75
N ASP A 125 -0.47 23.94 -12.80
CA ASP A 125 -1.68 23.39 -13.40
C ASP A 125 -1.97 21.96 -12.92
N TYR A 126 -1.16 21.43 -12.00
CA TYR A 126 -1.26 20.06 -11.48
C TYR A 126 -1.15 19.00 -12.58
N ASN A 127 -0.48 19.32 -13.69
CA ASN A 127 -0.31 18.40 -14.81
C ASN A 127 0.93 17.51 -14.67
N ASN A 128 1.96 17.99 -13.98
CA ASN A 128 3.22 17.26 -13.86
C ASN A 128 3.77 17.30 -12.44
N ILE A 129 4.37 16.21 -12.01
CA ILE A 129 5.08 16.13 -10.74
C ILE A 129 6.45 16.75 -10.97
N THR A 130 6.76 17.83 -10.25
CA THR A 130 8.02 18.57 -10.37
C THR A 130 9.08 18.08 -9.37
N LYS A 131 8.63 17.53 -8.23
CA LYS A 131 9.53 17.07 -7.17
C LYS A 131 8.80 16.08 -6.31
N VAL A 132 9.51 15.07 -5.77
CA VAL A 132 8.98 14.14 -4.79
C VAL A 132 9.89 14.14 -3.58
N ILE A 133 9.31 14.36 -2.40
CA ILE A 133 10.03 14.28 -1.13
C ILE A 133 9.67 12.95 -0.50
N VAL A 134 10.66 12.08 -0.31
CA VAL A 134 10.49 10.73 0.21
C VAL A 134 11.21 10.62 1.55
N LYS A 135 10.52 10.06 2.53
CA LYS A 135 11.10 9.82 3.85
C LYS A 135 10.67 8.44 4.33
N GLU A 136 11.64 7.61 4.72
CA GLU A 136 11.32 6.32 5.32
C GLU A 136 10.66 6.57 6.68
N VAL A 137 9.55 5.85 6.95
CA VAL A 137 8.82 5.96 8.20
C VAL A 137 8.68 4.57 8.82
N GLU A 138 8.50 4.54 10.12
CA GLU A 138 8.39 3.31 10.86
C GLU A 138 6.96 2.77 10.80
N ILE A 139 6.82 1.44 10.65
CA ILE A 139 5.53 0.78 10.78
C ILE A 139 5.35 0.42 12.26
N PRO A 140 4.31 0.96 12.93
CA PRO A 140 4.09 0.63 14.35
C PRO A 140 3.86 -0.86 14.54
N LYS A 141 4.34 -1.39 15.64
CA LYS A 141 4.10 -2.79 15.99
C LYS A 141 2.87 -2.88 16.87
N LYS A 142 2.12 -3.96 16.68
CA LYS A 142 0.95 -4.24 17.52
C LYS A 142 1.39 -4.33 18.98
N GLN A 143 0.76 -3.52 19.83
CA GLN A 143 1.05 -3.60 21.26
C GLN A 143 0.45 -4.87 21.84
N THR A 144 1.30 -5.64 22.49
CA THR A 144 0.82 -6.76 23.29
C THR A 144 0.31 -6.21 24.62
N VAL A 145 -0.97 -6.37 24.88
CA VAL A 145 -1.53 -6.05 26.18
C VAL A 145 -1.32 -7.28 27.07
N GLU A 146 -0.48 -7.12 28.04
CA GLU A 146 -0.29 -8.14 29.03
C GLU A 146 -1.33 -8.01 30.15
#